data_a0d86b884b2298a2d60b9cee10c9f5c9
#
_entry.id   a0d86b884b2298a2d60b9cee10c9f5c9
#
_cell.length_a   1.000
_cell.length_b   1.000
_cell.length_c   1.000
_cell.angle_alpha   90.00
_cell.angle_beta   90.00
_cell.angle_gamma   90.00
#
_symmetry.space_group_name_H-M   'P 1'
#
loop_
_entity.id
_entity.type
_entity.pdbx_description
1 polymer ?
#
loop_
_entity_poly.entity_id
_entity_poly.type
_entity_poly.pdbx_seq_one_letter_code
_entity_poly.pdbx_strand_id
1 'polypeptide(L)'
;MDYPELAEYTVMNLFQRLPYASEVVFRWMADEREMFQLCGFLLMARLLMKGEKLNERAEAEFLDQACTAVEGDCGPVQKAASVALRKYAHQSRDNKRTVSKQLGIWAKSEKPAVRALAEDIKADLEF
;
A
#
# COMPACT_ATOMS: atom_id res chain seq x y z
N MET A 1 4.55 -17.87 -14.40
CA MET A 1 4.46 -16.58 -13.65
C MET A 1 3.36 -16.70 -12.62
N ASP A 2 3.65 -16.43 -11.38
CA ASP A 2 2.62 -16.50 -10.35
C ASP A 2 1.77 -15.22 -10.30
N TYR A 3 0.76 -15.24 -9.46
CA TYR A 3 -0.21 -14.16 -9.34
C TYR A 3 0.42 -12.79 -8.99
N PRO A 4 1.29 -12.67 -7.97
CA PRO A 4 1.94 -11.40 -7.67
C PRO A 4 2.90 -10.92 -8.75
N GLU A 5 3.63 -11.82 -9.40
CA GLU A 5 4.54 -11.47 -10.49
C GLU A 5 3.79 -10.93 -11.69
N LEU A 6 2.64 -11.53 -12.02
CA LEU A 6 1.81 -11.07 -13.12
C LEU A 6 1.27 -9.67 -12.85
N ALA A 7 0.81 -9.40 -11.62
CA ALA A 7 0.32 -8.10 -11.23
C ALA A 7 1.41 -7.04 -11.32
N GLU A 8 2.60 -7.35 -10.82
CA GLU A 8 3.73 -6.44 -10.86
C GLU A 8 4.15 -6.12 -12.30
N TYR A 9 4.21 -7.15 -13.14
CA TYR A 9 4.54 -6.97 -14.55
C TYR A 9 3.52 -6.06 -15.24
N THR A 10 2.23 -6.26 -14.97
CA THR A 10 1.16 -5.44 -15.53
C THR A 10 1.31 -3.98 -15.13
N VAL A 11 1.57 -3.73 -13.84
CA VAL A 11 1.78 -2.37 -13.33
C VAL A 11 2.98 -1.71 -14.03
N MET A 12 4.10 -2.42 -14.13
CA MET A 12 5.32 -1.87 -14.72
C MET A 12 5.19 -1.54 -16.19
N ASN A 13 4.48 -2.36 -16.95
CA ASN A 13 4.46 -2.25 -18.40
C ASN A 13 3.27 -1.49 -18.97
N LEU A 14 2.17 -1.38 -18.21
CA LEU A 14 0.96 -0.69 -18.69
C LEU A 14 0.74 0.65 -18.03
N PHE A 15 0.73 0.70 -16.70
CA PHE A 15 0.19 1.85 -15.98
C PHE A 15 1.14 3.01 -15.79
N GLN A 16 2.43 2.80 -15.88
CA GLN A 16 3.39 3.91 -15.81
C GLN A 16 3.23 4.92 -16.93
N ARG A 17 2.61 4.51 -18.03
CA ARG A 17 2.44 5.32 -19.22
C ARG A 17 1.08 6.00 -19.33
N LEU A 18 0.17 5.70 -18.40
CA LEU A 18 -1.19 6.25 -18.46
C LEU A 18 -1.27 7.56 -17.68
N PRO A 19 -1.78 8.65 -18.31
CA PRO A 19 -1.89 9.94 -17.62
C PRO A 19 -2.92 9.95 -16.50
N TYR A 20 -3.85 9.00 -16.49
CA TYR A 20 -4.88 8.87 -15.46
C TYR A 20 -4.62 7.72 -14.47
N ALA A 21 -3.36 7.34 -14.33
CA ALA A 21 -2.99 6.23 -13.44
C ALA A 21 -3.46 6.45 -12.00
N SER A 22 -3.45 7.71 -11.54
CA SER A 22 -3.89 8.05 -10.17
C SER A 22 -5.36 7.71 -9.93
N GLU A 23 -6.22 7.93 -10.93
CA GLU A 23 -7.65 7.61 -10.81
C GLU A 23 -7.87 6.10 -10.81
N VAL A 24 -7.16 5.40 -11.68
CA VAL A 24 -7.27 3.95 -11.81
C VAL A 24 -6.81 3.27 -10.51
N VAL A 25 -5.74 3.78 -9.89
CA VAL A 25 -5.19 3.18 -8.68
C VAL A 25 -6.21 3.14 -7.54
N PHE A 26 -6.92 4.23 -7.31
CA PHE A 26 -7.91 4.27 -6.24
C PHE A 26 -9.09 3.35 -6.51
N ARG A 27 -9.52 3.27 -7.76
CA ARG A 27 -10.58 2.36 -8.16
C ARG A 27 -10.20 0.91 -7.91
N TRP A 28 -8.97 0.55 -8.23
CA TRP A 28 -8.49 -0.83 -8.09
C TRP A 28 -8.21 -1.22 -6.65
N MET A 29 -7.69 -0.30 -5.82
CA MET A 29 -7.50 -0.60 -4.40
C MET A 29 -8.82 -0.92 -3.70
N ALA A 30 -9.92 -0.35 -4.16
CA ALA A 30 -11.25 -0.56 -3.60
C ALA A 30 -12.02 -1.72 -4.27
N ASP A 31 -11.44 -2.38 -5.27
CA ASP A 31 -12.08 -3.47 -5.98
C ASP A 31 -12.18 -4.73 -5.10
N GLU A 32 -13.26 -5.47 -5.24
CA GLU A 32 -13.45 -6.72 -4.49
C GLU A 32 -12.55 -7.85 -4.98
N ARG A 33 -12.06 -7.77 -6.20
CA ARG A 33 -11.20 -8.78 -6.80
C ARG A 33 -9.76 -8.58 -6.32
N GLU A 34 -9.19 -9.61 -5.72
CA GLU A 34 -7.85 -9.57 -5.15
C GLU A 34 -6.77 -9.14 -6.15
N MET A 35 -6.88 -9.61 -7.38
CA MET A 35 -5.91 -9.25 -8.43
C MET A 35 -5.89 -7.74 -8.69
N PHE A 36 -7.07 -7.10 -8.73
CA PHE A 36 -7.16 -5.67 -8.95
C PHE A 36 -6.69 -4.88 -7.73
N GLN A 37 -7.00 -5.35 -6.52
CA GLN A 37 -6.48 -4.73 -5.30
C GLN A 37 -4.97 -4.77 -5.27
N LEU A 38 -4.39 -5.92 -5.60
CA LEU A 38 -2.94 -6.10 -5.65
C LEU A 38 -2.31 -5.13 -6.64
N CYS A 39 -2.84 -5.06 -7.86
CA CYS A 39 -2.36 -4.11 -8.87
C CYS A 39 -2.48 -2.66 -8.40
N GLY A 40 -3.58 -2.33 -7.74
CA GLY A 40 -3.82 -0.99 -7.21
C GLY A 40 -2.76 -0.56 -6.21
N PHE A 41 -2.45 -1.42 -5.24
CA PHE A 41 -1.43 -1.10 -4.23
C PHE A 41 -0.02 -1.06 -4.82
N LEU A 42 0.30 -1.95 -5.75
CA LEU A 42 1.61 -1.92 -6.41
C LEU A 42 1.78 -0.65 -7.25
N LEU A 43 0.74 -0.24 -7.96
CA LEU A 43 0.77 1.00 -8.73
C LEU A 43 0.89 2.21 -7.80
N MET A 44 0.15 2.23 -6.68
CA MET A 44 0.27 3.30 -5.68
C MET A 44 1.70 3.38 -5.15
N ALA A 45 2.31 2.25 -4.81
CA ALA A 45 3.69 2.24 -4.33
C ALA A 45 4.65 2.88 -5.34
N ARG A 46 4.46 2.62 -6.62
CA ARG A 46 5.31 3.20 -7.66
C ARG A 46 5.08 4.70 -7.83
N LEU A 47 3.83 5.15 -7.75
CA LEU A 47 3.52 6.57 -7.81
C LEU A 47 4.16 7.31 -6.63
N LEU A 48 4.06 6.76 -5.44
CA LEU A 48 4.66 7.34 -4.24
C LEU A 48 6.18 7.36 -4.34
N MET A 49 6.77 6.30 -4.89
CA MET A 49 8.22 6.22 -5.08
C MET A 49 8.73 7.25 -6.08
N LYS A 50 7.92 7.63 -7.05
CA LYS A 50 8.25 8.67 -8.02
C LYS A 50 8.13 10.08 -7.44
N GLY A 51 7.65 10.22 -6.22
CA GLY A 51 7.48 11.50 -5.57
C GLY A 51 6.09 12.12 -5.74
N GLU A 52 5.15 11.38 -6.28
CA GLU A 52 3.75 11.85 -6.34
C GLU A 52 3.20 12.06 -4.94
N LYS A 53 2.65 13.26 -4.70
CA LYS A 53 2.07 13.58 -3.40
C LYS A 53 0.57 13.55 -3.46
N LEU A 54 -0.04 12.97 -2.44
CA LEU A 54 -1.48 12.88 -2.35
C LEU A 54 -2.03 14.13 -1.67
N ASN A 55 -3.16 14.64 -2.18
CA ASN A 55 -3.88 15.69 -1.46
C ASN A 55 -4.57 15.08 -0.25
N GLU A 56 -5.14 15.89 0.64
CA GLU A 56 -5.74 15.42 1.89
C GLU A 56 -6.80 14.33 1.68
N ARG A 57 -7.65 14.50 0.67
CA ARG A 57 -8.71 13.53 0.38
C ARG A 57 -8.14 12.22 -0.12
N ALA A 58 -7.19 12.28 -1.04
CA ALA A 58 -6.54 11.09 -1.59
C ALA A 58 -5.74 10.36 -0.51
N GLU A 59 -5.05 11.12 0.36
CA GLU A 59 -4.29 10.55 1.47
C GLU A 59 -5.21 9.78 2.43
N ALA A 60 -6.34 10.37 2.81
CA ALA A 60 -7.30 9.73 3.70
C ALA A 60 -7.84 8.43 3.08
N GLU A 61 -8.17 8.46 1.79
CA GLU A 61 -8.65 7.28 1.09
C GLU A 61 -7.58 6.20 0.99
N PHE A 62 -6.35 6.58 0.65
CA PHE A 62 -5.23 5.63 0.59
C PHE A 62 -5.02 4.94 1.93
N LEU A 63 -4.96 5.71 3.01
CA LEU A 63 -4.73 5.15 4.34
C LEU A 63 -5.86 4.20 4.75
N ASP A 64 -7.10 4.57 4.47
CA ASP A 64 -8.26 3.72 4.77
C ASP A 64 -8.18 2.40 4.01
N GLN A 65 -7.93 2.45 2.70
CA GLN A 65 -7.85 1.24 1.88
C GLN A 65 -6.65 0.37 2.28
N ALA A 66 -5.50 0.98 2.57
CA ALA A 66 -4.30 0.25 2.96
C ALA A 66 -4.51 -0.45 4.31
N CYS A 67 -5.12 0.23 5.29
CA CYS A 67 -5.40 -0.37 6.59
C CYS A 67 -6.39 -1.53 6.45
N THR A 68 -7.44 -1.36 5.67
CA THR A 68 -8.40 -2.42 5.40
C THR A 68 -7.72 -3.65 4.78
N ALA A 69 -6.82 -3.42 3.83
CA ALA A 69 -6.10 -4.51 3.17
C ALA A 69 -5.17 -5.25 4.12
N VAL A 70 -4.43 -4.53 4.97
CA VAL A 70 -3.52 -5.15 5.95
C VAL A 70 -4.30 -5.99 6.95
N GLU A 71 -5.45 -5.51 7.38
CA GLU A 71 -6.31 -6.21 8.34
C GLU A 71 -7.13 -7.34 7.71
N GLY A 72 -7.07 -7.48 6.38
CA GLY A 72 -7.76 -8.55 5.66
C GLY A 72 -7.02 -9.87 5.73
N ASP A 73 -7.44 -10.83 4.88
CA ASP A 73 -6.93 -12.19 4.91
C ASP A 73 -6.11 -12.60 3.68
N CYS A 74 -5.99 -11.72 2.71
CA CYS A 74 -5.24 -12.02 1.48
C CYS A 74 -3.77 -11.64 1.62
N GLY A 75 -2.88 -12.63 1.77
CA GLY A 75 -1.45 -12.41 1.96
C GLY A 75 -0.79 -11.52 0.92
N PRO A 76 -0.96 -11.78 -0.40
CA PRO A 76 -0.37 -10.91 -1.42
C PRO A 76 -0.84 -9.47 -1.35
N VAL A 77 -2.14 -9.24 -1.09
CA VAL A 77 -2.69 -7.89 -0.97
C VAL A 77 -2.15 -7.20 0.29
N GLN A 78 -2.04 -7.92 1.41
CA GLN A 78 -1.44 -7.41 2.64
C GLN A 78 -0.02 -6.92 2.41
N LYS A 79 0.79 -7.70 1.69
CA LYS A 79 2.18 -7.34 1.39
C LYS A 79 2.25 -6.13 0.47
N ALA A 80 1.40 -6.07 -0.56
CA ALA A 80 1.36 -4.94 -1.47
C ALA A 80 0.98 -3.66 -0.76
N ALA A 81 -0.03 -3.71 0.13
CA ALA A 81 -0.43 -2.57 0.93
C ALA A 81 0.71 -2.12 1.87
N SER A 82 1.43 -3.07 2.46
CA SER A 82 2.59 -2.80 3.29
C SER A 82 3.68 -2.05 2.52
N VAL A 83 3.97 -2.48 1.30
CA VAL A 83 4.97 -1.80 0.45
C VAL A 83 4.52 -0.36 0.16
N ALA A 84 3.26 -0.16 -0.18
CA ALA A 84 2.73 1.17 -0.44
C ALA A 84 2.83 2.07 0.80
N LEU A 85 2.51 1.55 1.99
CA LEU A 85 2.63 2.29 3.24
C LEU A 85 4.08 2.70 3.54
N ARG A 86 5.05 1.83 3.25
CA ARG A 86 6.47 2.15 3.42
C ARG A 86 6.88 3.31 2.51
N LYS A 87 6.47 3.26 1.24
CA LYS A 87 6.81 4.33 0.29
C LYS A 87 6.15 5.65 0.69
N TYR A 88 4.91 5.59 1.17
CA TYR A 88 4.22 6.76 1.70
C TYR A 88 4.97 7.35 2.90
N ALA A 89 5.37 6.51 3.84
CA ALA A 89 6.06 6.95 5.05
C ALA A 89 7.40 7.62 4.75
N HIS A 90 8.11 7.15 3.73
CA HIS A 90 9.42 7.71 3.36
C HIS A 90 9.33 9.08 2.67
N GLN A 91 8.14 9.53 2.29
CA GLN A 91 7.99 10.83 1.63
C GLN A 91 8.20 12.03 2.56
N SER A 92 7.85 11.90 3.84
CA SER A 92 7.99 13.00 4.79
C SER A 92 7.95 12.48 6.23
N ARG A 93 8.38 13.35 7.17
CA ARG A 93 8.32 13.04 8.60
C ARG A 93 6.87 12.91 9.08
N ASP A 94 5.97 13.73 8.56
CA ASP A 94 4.56 13.68 8.93
C ASP A 94 3.92 12.38 8.47
N ASN A 95 4.24 11.93 7.26
CA ASN A 95 3.76 10.66 6.75
C ASN A 95 4.29 9.51 7.60
N LYS A 96 5.57 9.54 7.95
CA LYS A 96 6.20 8.54 8.80
C LYS A 96 5.51 8.48 10.17
N ARG A 97 5.20 9.64 10.74
CA ARG A 97 4.49 9.72 12.02
C ARG A 97 3.09 9.10 11.94
N THR A 98 2.37 9.38 10.85
CA THR A 98 1.04 8.83 10.62
C THR A 98 1.08 7.29 10.57
N VAL A 99 2.03 6.75 9.81
CA VAL A 99 2.19 5.29 9.70
C VAL A 99 2.62 4.71 11.04
N SER A 100 3.53 5.37 11.76
CA SER A 100 4.00 4.89 13.06
C SER A 100 2.87 4.76 14.09
N LYS A 101 1.91 5.68 14.09
CA LYS A 101 0.74 5.58 14.94
C LYS A 101 -0.08 4.32 14.63
N GLN A 102 -0.26 4.03 13.34
CA GLN A 102 -1.00 2.85 12.91
C GLN A 102 -0.24 1.57 13.29
N LEU A 103 1.10 1.59 13.20
CA LEU A 103 1.91 0.44 13.61
C LEU A 103 1.72 0.13 15.10
N GLY A 104 1.58 1.15 15.94
CA GLY A 104 1.31 0.96 17.35
C GLY A 104 -0.02 0.23 17.59
N ILE A 105 -1.02 0.53 16.79
CA ILE A 105 -2.32 -0.15 16.85
C ILE A 105 -2.18 -1.61 16.40
N TRP A 106 -1.51 -1.83 15.26
CA TRP A 106 -1.35 -3.19 14.70
C TRP A 106 -0.46 -4.08 15.55
N ALA A 107 0.48 -3.52 16.30
CA ALA A 107 1.33 -4.29 17.20
C ALA A 107 0.51 -5.01 18.30
N LYS A 108 -0.69 -4.53 18.56
CA LYS A 108 -1.62 -5.09 19.54
C LYS A 108 -2.72 -5.92 18.89
N SER A 109 -2.67 -6.14 17.59
CA SER A 109 -3.69 -6.90 16.88
C SER A 109 -3.71 -8.36 17.33
N GLU A 110 -4.90 -8.96 17.35
CA GLU A 110 -5.06 -10.38 17.62
C GLU A 110 -4.57 -11.26 16.48
N LYS A 111 -4.46 -10.70 15.27
CA LYS A 111 -4.01 -11.44 14.09
C LYS A 111 -2.48 -11.47 14.01
N PRO A 112 -1.85 -12.67 14.04
CA PRO A 112 -0.38 -12.77 13.96
C PRO A 112 0.19 -12.16 12.68
N ALA A 113 -0.51 -12.31 11.55
CA ALA A 113 -0.06 -11.75 10.28
C ALA A 113 0.00 -10.23 10.32
N VAL A 114 -0.96 -9.57 10.97
CA VAL A 114 -0.97 -8.12 11.11
C VAL A 114 0.20 -7.65 11.98
N ARG A 115 0.45 -8.35 13.10
CA ARG A 115 1.58 -8.04 13.97
C ARG A 115 2.91 -8.18 13.24
N ALA A 116 3.07 -9.25 12.45
CA ALA A 116 4.30 -9.49 11.69
C ALA A 116 4.54 -8.40 10.65
N LEU A 117 3.50 -7.99 9.93
CA LEU A 117 3.60 -6.89 8.97
C LEU A 117 3.96 -5.57 9.64
N ALA A 118 3.39 -5.31 10.81
CA ALA A 118 3.71 -4.10 11.57
C ALA A 118 5.19 -4.06 11.96
N GLU A 119 5.75 -5.19 12.38
CA GLU A 119 7.16 -5.27 12.72
C GLU A 119 8.05 -5.06 11.49
N ASP A 120 7.68 -5.64 10.35
CA ASP A 120 8.42 -5.48 9.11
C ASP A 120 8.44 -4.01 8.66
N ILE A 121 7.30 -3.34 8.72
CA ILE A 121 7.22 -1.93 8.34
C ILE A 121 8.04 -1.09 9.32
N LYS A 122 7.93 -1.35 10.61
CA LYS A 122 8.67 -0.63 11.63
C LYS A 122 10.18 -0.75 11.41
N ALA A 123 10.67 -1.95 11.12
CA ALA A 123 12.09 -2.18 10.85
C ALA A 123 12.56 -1.36 9.64
N ASP A 124 11.75 -1.27 8.59
CA ASP A 124 12.06 -0.47 7.40
C ASP A 124 12.13 1.03 7.73
N LEU A 125 11.25 1.51 8.61
CA LEU A 125 11.17 2.93 8.95
C LEU A 125 12.25 3.38 9.94
N GLU A 126 12.88 2.45 10.66
CA GLU A 126 13.95 2.78 11.61
C GLU A 126 15.32 2.99 10.93
N PHE A 127 15.39 2.70 9.64
CA PHE A 127 16.61 2.95 8.86
C PHE A 127 16.42 4.13 7.87
#